data_2d00f4a0c0e064075333f03035892ff7
#
_entry.id   2d00f4a0c0e064075333f03035892ff7
#
_cell.length_a   1.000
_cell.length_b   1.000
_cell.length_c   1.000
_cell.angle_alpha   90.00
_cell.angle_beta   90.00
_cell.angle_gamma   90.00
#
_symmetry.space_group_name_H-M   'P 1'
#
loop_
_entity.id
_entity.type
_entity.pdbx_description
1 polymer ?
#
loop_
_entity_poly.entity_id
_entity_poly.type
_entity_poly.pdbx_seq_one_letter_code
_entity_poly.pdbx_strand_id
1 'polypeptide(L)'
;LKTLITAIIIVIATCLMATVFSILVNDALKQSTQAPYHAMFRAVSEDTKNKLQTDNDFETVGVYKTFGNIVNSDGRTDLAYMDDSAMSFLGFELMDGNLPQSNTEVLVSETYLSIHKLVLGDSFSFEYVDTLTNELKENTFTVCGIIQNKTQEKGKQFYILTSDHFRTEYAQQYSELSLTYSTQTASTVDVLVSLNSEKADMSPDTQKDFLKSKGEAEGIKDFDIILNDRYIDGIYIDGAVAVGIIFFAIFIMFASSFVIYSIFYISIVNSMPMYAQFISLGTTKKQLRYFLKMQGNLLA
;
A
#
# COMPACT_ATOMS: atom_id res chain seq x y z
N LEU A 1 16.72 -11.45 43.93
CA LEU A 1 16.05 -12.41 43.04
C LEU A 1 14.61 -11.99 42.73
N LYS A 2 13.80 -11.61 43.73
CA LYS A 2 12.36 -11.21 43.50
C LYS A 2 12.22 -9.97 42.65
N THR A 3 12.99 -8.92 42.91
CA THR A 3 13.03 -7.67 42.10
C THR A 3 13.44 -7.93 40.64
N LEU A 4 14.39 -8.86 40.47
CA LEU A 4 14.82 -9.25 39.11
C LEU A 4 13.69 -9.97 38.35
N ILE A 5 12.94 -10.85 39.02
CA ILE A 5 11.80 -11.55 38.42
C ILE A 5 10.70 -10.57 38.04
N THR A 6 10.40 -9.59 38.90
CA THR A 6 9.39 -8.52 38.60
C THR A 6 9.83 -7.72 37.38
N ALA A 7 11.06 -7.27 37.33
CA ALA A 7 11.59 -6.51 36.19
C ALA A 7 11.51 -7.32 34.89
N ILE A 8 11.85 -8.60 34.93
CA ILE A 8 11.76 -9.50 33.76
C ILE A 8 10.31 -9.63 33.29
N ILE A 9 9.33 -9.79 34.19
CA ILE A 9 7.92 -9.91 33.80
C ILE A 9 7.41 -8.60 33.18
N ILE A 10 7.77 -7.43 33.73
CA ILE A 10 7.39 -6.14 33.18
C ILE A 10 8.01 -5.97 31.78
N VAL A 11 9.28 -6.30 31.62
CA VAL A 11 9.96 -6.24 30.32
C VAL A 11 9.30 -7.16 29.30
N ILE A 12 8.97 -8.39 29.66
CA ILE A 12 8.29 -9.35 28.77
C ILE A 12 6.91 -8.81 28.37
N ALA A 13 6.11 -8.31 29.31
CA ALA A 13 4.76 -7.76 29.05
C ALA A 13 4.83 -6.54 28.12
N THR A 14 5.77 -5.61 28.37
CA THR A 14 5.95 -4.43 27.52
C THR A 14 6.48 -4.77 26.12
N CYS A 15 7.39 -5.75 26.01
CA CYS A 15 7.89 -6.25 24.72
C CYS A 15 6.76 -6.92 23.92
N LEU A 16 5.92 -7.74 24.55
CA LEU A 16 4.76 -8.35 23.89
C LEU A 16 3.76 -7.31 23.39
N MET A 17 3.45 -6.27 24.19
CA MET A 17 2.60 -5.17 23.77
C MET A 17 3.20 -4.40 22.58
N ALA A 18 4.49 -4.06 22.65
CA ALA A 18 5.17 -3.33 21.59
C ALA A 18 5.24 -4.15 20.30
N THR A 19 5.45 -5.47 20.37
CA THR A 19 5.45 -6.34 19.18
C THR A 19 4.08 -6.45 18.54
N VAL A 20 3.01 -6.67 19.31
CA VAL A 20 1.63 -6.72 18.79
C VAL A 20 1.26 -5.38 18.14
N PHE A 21 1.54 -4.25 18.82
CA PHE A 21 1.28 -2.93 18.29
C PHE A 21 2.10 -2.66 17.01
N SER A 22 3.38 -3.04 16.99
CA SER A 22 4.24 -2.88 15.82
C SER A 22 3.76 -3.69 14.62
N ILE A 23 3.26 -4.91 14.83
CA ILE A 23 2.67 -5.73 13.75
C ILE A 23 1.43 -5.06 13.19
N LEU A 24 0.49 -4.63 14.04
CA LEU A 24 -0.75 -3.97 13.62
C LEU A 24 -0.47 -2.66 12.86
N VAL A 25 0.44 -1.83 13.36
CA VAL A 25 0.83 -0.58 12.70
C VAL A 25 1.56 -0.84 11.38
N ASN A 26 2.46 -1.84 11.36
CA ASN A 26 3.19 -2.16 10.15
C ASN A 26 2.29 -2.75 9.04
N ASP A 27 1.28 -3.54 9.40
CA ASP A 27 0.29 -4.03 8.45
C ASP A 27 -0.59 -2.89 7.92
N ALA A 28 -1.07 -2.01 8.79
CA ALA A 28 -1.82 -0.81 8.38
C ALA A 28 -0.99 0.11 7.47
N LEU A 29 0.28 0.34 7.80
CA LEU A 29 1.20 1.13 6.96
C LEU A 29 1.50 0.46 5.62
N LYS A 30 1.69 -0.86 5.59
CA LYS A 30 1.89 -1.60 4.33
C LYS A 30 0.65 -1.54 3.43
N GLN A 31 -0.53 -1.53 4.00
CA GLN A 31 -1.78 -1.38 3.26
C GLN A 31 -1.96 0.05 2.73
N SER A 32 -1.61 1.06 3.51
CA SER A 32 -1.67 2.47 3.08
C SER A 32 -0.63 2.86 2.03
N THR A 33 0.45 2.06 1.87
CA THR A 33 1.48 2.26 0.82
C THR A 33 1.17 1.51 -0.48
N GLN A 34 0.04 0.81 -0.55
CA GLN A 34 -0.41 0.17 -1.80
C GLN A 34 -1.06 1.20 -2.73
N ALA A 35 -1.01 0.90 -4.02
CA ALA A 35 -1.58 1.73 -5.07
C ALA A 35 -2.94 2.32 -4.66
N PRO A 36 -3.07 3.65 -4.51
CA PRO A 36 -4.23 4.30 -3.86
C PRO A 36 -5.43 4.45 -4.81
N TYR A 37 -5.81 3.38 -5.49
CA TYR A 37 -7.02 3.32 -6.30
C TYR A 37 -7.97 2.24 -5.77
N HIS A 38 -9.28 2.41 -5.97
CA HIS A 38 -10.31 1.49 -5.49
C HIS A 38 -10.65 0.39 -6.50
N ALA A 39 -10.68 0.73 -7.78
CA ALA A 39 -10.95 -0.24 -8.85
C ALA A 39 -10.19 0.08 -10.12
N MET A 40 -10.00 -0.93 -10.95
CA MET A 40 -9.57 -0.83 -12.33
C MET A 40 -10.69 -1.37 -13.22
N PHE A 41 -11.20 -0.53 -14.10
CA PHE A 41 -12.14 -0.89 -15.15
C PHE A 41 -11.35 -1.15 -16.43
N ARG A 42 -11.39 -2.38 -16.92
CA ARG A 42 -10.62 -2.80 -18.10
C ARG A 42 -11.43 -2.65 -19.38
N ALA A 43 -10.72 -2.48 -20.48
CA ALA A 43 -11.28 -2.42 -21.82
C ALA A 43 -12.39 -1.36 -21.99
N VAL A 44 -12.23 -0.22 -21.36
CA VAL A 44 -13.19 0.89 -21.34
C VAL A 44 -13.08 1.67 -22.65
N SER A 45 -14.23 2.01 -23.26
CA SER A 45 -14.28 2.88 -24.43
C SER A 45 -13.90 4.33 -24.09
N GLU A 46 -13.48 5.12 -25.07
CA GLU A 46 -13.19 6.54 -24.89
C GLU A 46 -14.41 7.32 -24.34
N ASP A 47 -15.63 6.99 -24.80
CA ASP A 47 -16.85 7.64 -24.31
C ASP A 47 -17.11 7.34 -22.84
N THR A 48 -16.98 6.07 -22.44
CA THR A 48 -17.14 5.66 -21.04
C THR A 48 -16.02 6.24 -20.17
N LYS A 49 -14.77 6.26 -20.66
CA LYS A 49 -13.66 6.93 -19.95
C LYS A 49 -13.99 8.40 -19.65
N ASN A 50 -14.47 9.14 -20.66
CA ASN A 50 -14.82 10.56 -20.50
C ASN A 50 -15.96 10.77 -19.50
N LYS A 51 -16.95 9.87 -19.46
CA LYS A 51 -17.99 9.89 -18.43
C LYS A 51 -17.42 9.67 -17.04
N LEU A 52 -16.58 8.64 -16.85
CA LEU A 52 -15.96 8.35 -15.57
C LEU A 52 -15.09 9.53 -15.09
N GLN A 53 -14.37 10.22 -15.98
CA GLN A 53 -13.55 11.38 -15.64
C GLN A 53 -14.36 12.59 -15.18
N THR A 54 -15.64 12.70 -15.60
CA THR A 54 -16.54 13.80 -15.20
C THR A 54 -17.49 13.42 -14.08
N ASP A 55 -17.43 12.18 -13.59
CA ASP A 55 -18.31 11.66 -12.58
C ASP A 55 -17.87 12.09 -11.17
N ASN A 56 -18.76 12.75 -10.44
CA ASN A 56 -18.51 13.26 -9.09
C ASN A 56 -18.31 12.16 -8.03
N ASP A 57 -18.67 10.91 -8.33
CA ASP A 57 -18.44 9.78 -7.43
C ASP A 57 -16.95 9.43 -7.32
N PHE A 58 -16.13 9.88 -8.28
CA PHE A 58 -14.69 9.65 -8.30
C PHE A 58 -13.91 10.94 -8.00
N GLU A 59 -12.92 10.84 -7.13
CA GLU A 59 -11.98 11.93 -6.83
C GLU A 59 -10.91 12.05 -7.91
N THR A 60 -10.39 10.91 -8.33
CA THR A 60 -9.30 10.83 -9.31
C THR A 60 -9.54 9.65 -10.24
N VAL A 61 -9.30 9.88 -11.53
CA VAL A 61 -9.41 8.88 -12.58
C VAL A 61 -8.10 8.87 -13.36
N GLY A 62 -7.45 7.71 -13.43
CA GLY A 62 -6.21 7.51 -14.17
C GLY A 62 -6.41 6.59 -15.36
N VAL A 63 -5.68 6.85 -16.44
CA VAL A 63 -5.78 6.09 -17.69
C VAL A 63 -4.51 5.29 -17.93
N TYR A 64 -4.68 4.02 -18.22
CA TYR A 64 -3.62 3.06 -18.48
C TYR A 64 -3.89 2.25 -19.75
N LYS A 65 -2.86 1.98 -20.53
CA LYS A 65 -2.93 1.11 -21.71
C LYS A 65 -1.64 0.36 -21.90
N THR A 66 -1.69 -0.97 -21.97
CA THR A 66 -0.54 -1.81 -22.36
C THR A 66 -0.61 -2.06 -23.87
N PHE A 67 0.53 -1.88 -24.56
CA PHE A 67 0.67 -2.17 -25.98
C PHE A 67 1.39 -3.48 -26.22
N GLY A 68 2.35 -3.82 -25.36
CA GLY A 68 3.11 -5.04 -25.48
C GLY A 68 4.09 -5.23 -24.34
N ASN A 69 4.75 -6.36 -24.37
CA ASN A 69 5.79 -6.68 -23.40
C ASN A 69 6.84 -7.61 -23.98
N ILE A 70 8.01 -7.65 -23.31
CA ILE A 70 9.02 -8.67 -23.54
C ILE A 70 9.46 -9.26 -22.20
N VAL A 71 9.73 -10.57 -22.20
CA VAL A 71 10.29 -11.26 -21.04
C VAL A 71 11.60 -11.90 -21.46
N ASN A 72 12.68 -11.50 -20.80
CA ASN A 72 14.04 -12.00 -21.05
C ASN A 72 14.78 -12.27 -19.72
N SER A 73 16.09 -12.51 -19.79
CA SER A 73 16.93 -12.76 -18.60
C SER A 73 16.98 -11.59 -17.61
N ASP A 74 16.77 -10.37 -18.09
CA ASP A 74 16.83 -9.16 -17.27
C ASP A 74 15.55 -8.94 -16.48
N GLY A 75 14.42 -9.42 -17.00
CA GLY A 75 13.10 -9.33 -16.39
C GLY A 75 12.00 -9.18 -17.43
N ARG A 76 10.87 -8.64 -16.99
CA ARG A 76 9.74 -8.26 -17.83
C ARG A 76 9.79 -6.75 -18.08
N THR A 77 9.69 -6.34 -19.34
CA THR A 77 9.55 -4.94 -19.74
C THR A 77 8.22 -4.74 -20.44
N ASP A 78 7.40 -3.84 -19.95
CA ASP A 78 6.09 -3.49 -20.50
C ASP A 78 6.17 -2.16 -21.26
N LEU A 79 5.68 -2.16 -22.50
CA LEU A 79 5.42 -0.95 -23.28
C LEU A 79 3.98 -0.52 -23.01
N ALA A 80 3.81 0.66 -22.42
CA ALA A 80 2.50 1.13 -21.97
C ALA A 80 2.35 2.65 -22.08
N TYR A 81 1.11 3.10 -21.99
CA TYR A 81 0.75 4.49 -21.73
C TYR A 81 0.16 4.61 -20.32
N MET A 82 0.54 5.66 -19.64
CA MET A 82 -0.07 6.06 -18.36
C MET A 82 -0.19 7.59 -18.36
N ASP A 83 -1.34 8.10 -17.93
CA ASP A 83 -1.45 9.51 -17.57
C ASP A 83 -0.87 9.78 -16.17
N ASP A 84 -0.77 11.04 -15.77
CA ASP A 84 -0.19 11.45 -14.48
C ASP A 84 -0.91 10.78 -13.29
N SER A 85 -2.23 10.64 -13.37
CA SER A 85 -3.05 10.00 -12.34
C SER A 85 -2.74 8.52 -12.23
N ALA A 86 -2.65 7.80 -13.35
CA ALA A 86 -2.30 6.38 -13.37
C ALA A 86 -0.86 6.15 -12.89
N MET A 87 0.08 7.00 -13.28
CA MET A 87 1.45 6.96 -12.78
C MET A 87 1.48 7.11 -11.26
N SER A 88 0.76 8.09 -10.72
CA SER A 88 0.64 8.31 -9.27
C SER A 88 0.02 7.11 -8.56
N PHE A 89 -1.10 6.56 -9.06
CA PHE A 89 -1.76 5.39 -8.49
C PHE A 89 -0.84 4.16 -8.46
N LEU A 90 -0.05 3.95 -9.50
CA LEU A 90 0.83 2.82 -9.62
C LEU A 90 2.22 3.04 -8.99
N GLY A 91 2.44 4.22 -8.41
CA GLY A 91 3.65 4.56 -7.66
C GLY A 91 4.87 4.82 -8.55
N PHE A 92 4.65 5.37 -9.74
CA PHE A 92 5.71 5.87 -10.61
C PHE A 92 6.01 7.33 -10.32
N GLU A 93 7.29 7.65 -10.22
CA GLU A 93 7.79 9.01 -10.02
C GLU A 93 8.68 9.40 -11.22
N LEU A 94 8.45 10.59 -11.78
CA LEU A 94 9.36 11.18 -12.77
C LEU A 94 10.59 11.72 -12.02
N MET A 95 11.75 11.14 -12.30
CA MET A 95 13.01 11.48 -11.63
C MET A 95 13.79 12.57 -12.36
N ASP A 96 13.76 12.54 -13.70
CA ASP A 96 14.47 13.49 -14.54
C ASP A 96 13.81 13.57 -15.92
N GLY A 97 14.03 14.67 -16.66
CA GLY A 97 13.49 14.89 -17.98
C GLY A 97 12.08 15.43 -18.02
N ASN A 98 11.34 15.13 -19.10
CA ASN A 98 10.00 15.63 -19.36
C ASN A 98 9.06 14.49 -19.75
N LEU A 99 7.74 14.73 -19.63
CA LEU A 99 6.73 13.82 -20.15
C LEU A 99 6.79 13.75 -21.69
N PRO A 100 6.56 12.56 -22.30
CA PRO A 100 6.65 12.36 -23.73
C PRO A 100 5.55 13.13 -24.46
N GLN A 101 5.94 13.91 -25.48
CA GLN A 101 5.02 14.73 -26.28
C GLN A 101 4.78 14.15 -27.68
N SER A 102 5.74 13.38 -28.21
CA SER A 102 5.64 12.76 -29.53
C SER A 102 5.49 11.24 -29.44
N ASN A 103 5.12 10.60 -30.55
CA ASN A 103 4.97 9.14 -30.64
C ASN A 103 6.28 8.35 -30.54
N THR A 104 7.42 9.02 -30.65
CA THR A 104 8.76 8.41 -30.53
C THR A 104 9.43 8.70 -29.19
N GLU A 105 8.87 9.57 -28.35
CA GLU A 105 9.40 9.89 -27.04
C GLU A 105 8.83 8.95 -25.97
N VAL A 106 9.69 8.54 -25.04
CA VAL A 106 9.30 7.63 -23.96
C VAL A 106 9.95 8.01 -22.64
N LEU A 107 9.22 7.71 -21.54
CA LEU A 107 9.81 7.58 -20.22
C LEU A 107 10.31 6.15 -20.04
N VAL A 108 11.46 5.98 -19.40
CA VAL A 108 12.05 4.66 -19.21
C VAL A 108 12.43 4.47 -17.73
N SER A 109 12.19 3.26 -17.22
CA SER A 109 12.58 2.89 -15.85
C SER A 109 14.09 3.05 -15.64
N GLU A 110 14.48 3.67 -14.52
CA GLU A 110 15.88 3.96 -14.16
C GLU A 110 16.76 2.70 -14.21
N THR A 111 16.28 1.61 -13.64
CA THR A 111 17.02 0.34 -13.63
C THR A 111 17.20 -0.24 -15.03
N TYR A 112 16.19 -0.11 -15.91
CA TYR A 112 16.30 -0.54 -17.31
C TYR A 112 17.39 0.25 -18.05
N LEU A 113 17.41 1.58 -17.89
CA LEU A 113 18.46 2.43 -18.46
C LEU A 113 19.87 1.99 -18.01
N SER A 114 20.02 1.71 -16.72
CA SER A 114 21.29 1.25 -16.15
C SER A 114 21.74 -0.08 -16.73
N ILE A 115 20.83 -1.05 -16.90
CA ILE A 115 21.13 -2.37 -17.48
C ILE A 115 21.58 -2.23 -18.94
N HIS A 116 20.88 -1.42 -19.72
CA HIS A 116 21.12 -1.24 -21.16
C HIS A 116 22.13 -0.12 -21.49
N LYS A 117 22.69 0.54 -20.46
CA LYS A 117 23.66 1.66 -20.58
C LYS A 117 23.15 2.82 -21.42
N LEU A 118 21.87 3.11 -21.30
CA LEU A 118 21.20 4.22 -21.95
C LEU A 118 21.17 5.43 -21.00
N VAL A 119 21.12 6.62 -21.58
CA VAL A 119 20.98 7.88 -20.86
C VAL A 119 19.86 8.74 -21.46
N LEU A 120 19.47 9.78 -20.75
CA LEU A 120 18.48 10.75 -21.20
C LEU A 120 18.92 11.36 -22.55
N GLY A 121 18.02 11.35 -23.54
CA GLY A 121 18.27 11.82 -24.90
C GLY A 121 18.72 10.74 -25.87
N ASP A 122 19.10 9.56 -25.43
CA ASP A 122 19.47 8.46 -26.32
C ASP A 122 18.27 7.92 -27.09
N SER A 123 18.55 7.49 -28.33
CA SER A 123 17.59 6.72 -29.14
C SER A 123 17.98 5.25 -29.14
N PHE A 124 16.98 4.39 -28.95
CA PHE A 124 17.17 2.94 -28.90
C PHE A 124 15.99 2.20 -29.55
N SER A 125 16.25 1.01 -30.07
CA SER A 125 15.21 0.11 -30.55
C SER A 125 14.81 -0.85 -29.46
N PHE A 126 13.49 -1.07 -29.34
CA PHE A 126 12.89 -1.98 -28.39
C PHE A 126 11.96 -2.98 -29.10
N GLU A 127 12.26 -4.27 -28.93
CA GLU A 127 11.42 -5.35 -29.42
C GLU A 127 10.40 -5.74 -28.35
N TYR A 128 9.15 -5.96 -28.75
CA TYR A 128 8.08 -6.38 -27.87
C TYR A 128 7.06 -7.24 -28.60
N VAL A 129 6.37 -8.12 -27.85
CA VAL A 129 5.22 -8.83 -28.36
C VAL A 129 3.99 -7.94 -28.14
N ASP A 130 3.37 -7.55 -29.25
CA ASP A 130 2.17 -6.70 -29.24
C ASP A 130 0.98 -7.47 -28.64
N THR A 131 0.30 -6.86 -27.68
CA THR A 131 -0.80 -7.50 -26.93
C THR A 131 -2.05 -7.74 -27.77
N LEU A 132 -2.25 -6.97 -28.83
CA LEU A 132 -3.43 -7.08 -29.70
C LEU A 132 -3.21 -8.06 -30.85
N THR A 133 -2.06 -7.98 -31.53
CA THR A 133 -1.75 -8.81 -32.71
C THR A 133 -1.01 -10.09 -32.37
N ASN A 134 -0.43 -10.18 -31.17
CA ASN A 134 0.46 -11.24 -30.70
C ASN A 134 1.68 -11.45 -31.61
N GLU A 135 2.09 -10.40 -32.31
CA GLU A 135 3.26 -10.39 -33.19
C GLU A 135 4.44 -9.70 -32.52
N LEU A 136 5.66 -10.12 -32.86
CA LEU A 136 6.86 -9.42 -32.45
C LEU A 136 6.99 -8.16 -33.30
N LYS A 137 7.11 -7.02 -32.63
CA LYS A 137 7.30 -5.69 -33.22
C LYS A 137 8.55 -5.05 -32.65
N GLU A 138 9.12 -4.16 -33.45
CA GLU A 138 10.25 -3.33 -33.06
C GLU A 138 9.90 -1.86 -33.33
N ASN A 139 10.12 -1.02 -32.33
CA ASN A 139 9.99 0.42 -32.46
C ASN A 139 11.27 1.10 -31.96
N THR A 140 11.61 2.22 -32.58
CA THR A 140 12.71 3.07 -32.14
C THR A 140 12.15 4.23 -31.33
N PHE A 141 12.68 4.40 -30.13
CA PHE A 141 12.25 5.43 -29.20
C PHE A 141 13.42 6.31 -28.75
N THR A 142 13.11 7.51 -28.32
CA THR A 142 14.04 8.45 -27.70
C THR A 142 13.67 8.64 -26.22
N VAL A 143 14.63 8.49 -25.34
CA VAL A 143 14.42 8.66 -23.89
C VAL A 143 14.25 10.15 -23.59
N CYS A 144 13.03 10.59 -23.29
CA CYS A 144 12.74 11.98 -22.91
C CYS A 144 12.66 12.19 -21.40
N GLY A 145 12.53 11.11 -20.62
CA GLY A 145 12.52 11.19 -19.16
C GLY A 145 12.77 9.84 -18.51
N ILE A 146 13.08 9.90 -17.24
CA ILE A 146 13.45 8.76 -16.38
C ILE A 146 12.40 8.62 -15.30
N ILE A 147 11.81 7.42 -15.19
CA ILE A 147 10.86 7.08 -14.15
C ILE A 147 11.43 6.06 -13.18
N GLN A 148 10.94 6.07 -11.95
CA GLN A 148 11.29 5.10 -10.94
C GLN A 148 10.03 4.51 -10.28
N ASN A 149 10.03 3.19 -10.12
CA ASN A 149 9.14 2.47 -9.22
C ASN A 149 9.92 1.38 -8.49
N LYS A 150 10.40 1.71 -7.30
CA LYS A 150 11.29 0.83 -6.52
C LYS A 150 10.72 -0.57 -6.25
N THR A 151 9.40 -0.68 -6.14
CA THR A 151 8.73 -1.97 -5.86
C THR A 151 8.73 -2.86 -7.10
N GLN A 152 8.36 -2.32 -8.25
CA GLN A 152 8.31 -3.03 -9.52
C GLN A 152 9.72 -3.43 -9.98
N GLU A 153 10.66 -2.51 -9.90
CA GLU A 153 12.04 -2.72 -10.34
C GLU A 153 12.77 -3.79 -9.51
N LYS A 154 12.51 -3.87 -8.18
CA LYS A 154 12.98 -4.99 -7.35
C LYS A 154 12.43 -6.34 -7.79
N GLY A 155 11.19 -6.36 -8.31
CA GLY A 155 10.55 -7.52 -8.93
C GLY A 155 11.04 -7.81 -10.34
N LYS A 156 12.02 -7.07 -10.88
CA LYS A 156 12.49 -7.14 -12.27
C LYS A 156 11.36 -6.87 -13.27
N GLN A 157 10.50 -5.93 -12.96
CA GLN A 157 9.48 -5.42 -13.85
C GLN A 157 9.79 -3.97 -14.20
N PHE A 158 10.00 -3.71 -15.47
CA PHE A 158 10.40 -2.41 -16.02
C PHE A 158 9.31 -1.88 -16.94
N TYR A 159 9.34 -0.57 -17.15
CA TYR A 159 8.34 0.10 -17.99
C TYR A 159 9.02 1.06 -18.97
N ILE A 160 8.48 1.06 -20.18
CA ILE A 160 8.71 2.05 -21.22
C ILE A 160 7.35 2.72 -21.45
N LEU A 161 7.20 3.97 -21.01
CA LEU A 161 5.91 4.68 -21.08
C LEU A 161 5.92 5.65 -22.26
N THR A 162 4.94 5.46 -23.14
CA THR A 162 4.75 6.25 -24.36
C THR A 162 3.85 7.47 -24.10
N SER A 163 3.79 8.37 -25.10
CA SER A 163 2.89 9.52 -25.12
C SER A 163 1.43 9.13 -25.43
N ASP A 164 0.49 10.07 -25.17
CA ASP A 164 -0.89 9.96 -25.64
C ASP A 164 -1.00 9.99 -27.17
N HIS A 165 -0.04 10.64 -27.85
CA HIS A 165 0.06 10.59 -29.31
C HIS A 165 0.29 9.18 -29.83
N PHE A 166 1.20 8.42 -29.21
CA PHE A 166 1.44 7.01 -29.55
C PHE A 166 0.16 6.19 -29.36
N ARG A 167 -0.52 6.37 -28.22
CA ARG A 167 -1.78 5.68 -27.91
C ARG A 167 -2.86 5.94 -28.98
N THR A 168 -3.00 7.19 -29.39
CA THR A 168 -4.00 7.61 -30.38
C THR A 168 -3.67 7.05 -31.77
N GLU A 169 -2.39 7.11 -32.18
CA GLU A 169 -1.93 6.54 -33.46
C GLU A 169 -2.12 5.02 -33.49
N TYR A 170 -1.76 4.34 -32.41
CA TYR A 170 -2.00 2.89 -32.26
C TYR A 170 -3.49 2.53 -32.38
N ALA A 171 -4.38 3.30 -31.73
CA ALA A 171 -5.82 3.11 -31.82
C ALA A 171 -6.35 3.29 -33.25
N GLN A 172 -5.84 4.25 -34.01
CA GLN A 172 -6.21 4.49 -35.42
C GLN A 172 -5.70 3.37 -36.31
N GLN A 173 -4.42 2.98 -36.15
CA GLN A 173 -3.79 1.95 -36.99
C GLN A 173 -4.48 0.60 -36.88
N TYR A 174 -4.99 0.26 -35.73
CA TYR A 174 -5.61 -1.05 -35.44
C TYR A 174 -7.12 -0.95 -35.16
N SER A 175 -7.78 0.10 -35.63
CA SER A 175 -9.21 0.36 -35.38
C SER A 175 -10.14 -0.77 -35.81
N GLU A 176 -9.77 -1.53 -36.84
CA GLU A 176 -10.55 -2.65 -37.40
C GLU A 176 -10.26 -3.98 -36.70
N LEU A 177 -9.21 -4.06 -35.85
CA LEU A 177 -8.83 -5.28 -35.16
C LEU A 177 -9.69 -5.48 -33.91
N SER A 178 -10.45 -6.55 -33.90
CA SER A 178 -11.21 -7.01 -32.73
C SER A 178 -10.80 -8.44 -32.38
N LEU A 179 -10.42 -8.67 -31.14
CA LEU A 179 -10.07 -10.00 -30.67
C LEU A 179 -11.34 -10.80 -30.38
N THR A 180 -11.43 -12.00 -30.90
CA THR A 180 -12.63 -12.88 -30.78
C THR A 180 -12.95 -13.25 -29.33
N TYR A 181 -11.95 -13.21 -28.43
CA TYR A 181 -12.06 -13.67 -27.04
C TYR A 181 -11.70 -12.60 -26.00
N SER A 182 -11.56 -11.34 -26.39
CA SER A 182 -11.22 -10.23 -25.50
C SER A 182 -12.13 -9.03 -25.74
N THR A 183 -12.46 -8.31 -24.70
CA THR A 183 -13.10 -6.99 -24.76
C THR A 183 -12.13 -5.88 -25.14
N GLN A 184 -10.82 -6.16 -25.03
CA GLN A 184 -9.77 -5.20 -25.38
C GLN A 184 -9.67 -5.03 -26.90
N THR A 185 -9.69 -3.79 -27.33
CA THR A 185 -9.44 -3.36 -28.71
C THR A 185 -8.31 -2.34 -28.73
N ALA A 186 -7.89 -1.92 -29.91
CA ALA A 186 -6.87 -0.88 -30.03
C ALA A 186 -7.29 0.43 -29.34
N SER A 187 -8.56 0.78 -29.38
CA SER A 187 -9.14 2.03 -28.86
C SER A 187 -9.55 1.97 -27.39
N THR A 188 -9.68 0.77 -26.78
CA THR A 188 -10.04 0.66 -25.38
C THR A 188 -8.84 0.92 -24.46
N VAL A 189 -9.11 1.47 -23.29
CA VAL A 189 -8.13 1.73 -22.22
C VAL A 189 -8.57 1.07 -20.92
N ASP A 190 -7.64 0.92 -20.01
CA ASP A 190 -7.94 0.55 -18.64
C ASP A 190 -8.01 1.83 -17.80
N VAL A 191 -9.01 1.94 -16.94
CA VAL A 191 -9.29 3.13 -16.14
C VAL A 191 -9.18 2.78 -14.65
N LEU A 192 -8.26 3.42 -13.95
CA LEU A 192 -8.12 3.31 -12.51
C LEU A 192 -8.91 4.41 -11.84
N VAL A 193 -9.70 4.09 -10.82
CA VAL A 193 -10.56 5.06 -10.15
C VAL A 193 -10.31 5.09 -8.65
N SER A 194 -10.30 6.30 -8.10
CA SER A 194 -10.37 6.54 -6.67
C SER A 194 -11.73 7.13 -6.33
N LEU A 195 -12.42 6.59 -5.33
CA LEU A 195 -13.70 7.12 -4.86
C LEU A 195 -13.49 8.48 -4.20
N ASN A 196 -14.50 9.35 -4.28
CA ASN A 196 -14.51 10.57 -3.51
C ASN A 196 -14.63 10.29 -2.00
N SER A 197 -14.39 11.29 -1.16
CA SER A 197 -14.38 11.11 0.31
C SER A 197 -15.69 10.55 0.86
N GLU A 198 -16.84 10.92 0.31
CA GLU A 198 -18.15 10.43 0.75
C GLU A 198 -18.31 8.92 0.50
N LYS A 199 -17.90 8.46 -0.67
CA LYS A 199 -17.99 7.04 -1.05
C LYS A 199 -16.88 6.20 -0.41
N ALA A 200 -15.71 6.78 -0.19
CA ALA A 200 -14.59 6.13 0.48
C ALA A 200 -14.84 5.89 1.98
N ASP A 201 -15.74 6.65 2.62
CA ASP A 201 -16.14 6.44 4.01
C ASP A 201 -17.16 5.30 4.20
N MET A 202 -17.67 4.71 3.13
CA MET A 202 -18.57 3.54 3.21
C MET A 202 -17.82 2.30 3.68
N SER A 203 -18.56 1.29 4.16
CA SER A 203 -17.96 0.00 4.47
C SER A 203 -17.34 -0.66 3.22
N PRO A 204 -16.29 -1.48 3.36
CA PRO A 204 -15.63 -2.15 2.24
C PRO A 204 -16.59 -2.88 1.30
N ASP A 205 -17.53 -3.64 1.86
CA ASP A 205 -18.52 -4.36 1.05
C ASP A 205 -19.40 -3.40 0.25
N THR A 206 -19.85 -2.30 0.86
CA THR A 206 -20.66 -1.28 0.18
C THR A 206 -19.87 -0.59 -0.93
N GLN A 207 -18.58 -0.29 -0.72
CA GLN A 207 -17.71 0.27 -1.75
C GLN A 207 -17.55 -0.69 -2.93
N LYS A 208 -17.34 -1.98 -2.66
CA LYS A 208 -17.19 -3.03 -3.68
C LYS A 208 -18.47 -3.19 -4.51
N ASP A 209 -19.62 -3.25 -3.84
CA ASP A 209 -20.92 -3.34 -4.50
C ASP A 209 -21.22 -2.09 -5.33
N PHE A 210 -20.90 -0.90 -4.81
CA PHE A 210 -21.03 0.35 -5.53
C PHE A 210 -20.16 0.36 -6.80
N LEU A 211 -18.88 0.01 -6.71
CA LEU A 211 -17.96 -0.01 -7.85
C LEU A 211 -18.39 -1.01 -8.92
N LYS A 212 -18.88 -2.19 -8.52
CA LYS A 212 -19.45 -3.16 -9.45
C LYS A 212 -20.68 -2.64 -10.16
N SER A 213 -21.67 -2.17 -9.41
CA SER A 213 -22.92 -1.64 -9.98
C SER A 213 -22.66 -0.44 -10.89
N LYS A 214 -21.69 0.39 -10.55
CA LYS A 214 -21.28 1.55 -11.37
C LYS A 214 -20.63 1.11 -12.68
N GLY A 215 -19.71 0.16 -12.64
CA GLY A 215 -19.07 -0.41 -13.83
C GLY A 215 -20.09 -1.07 -14.76
N GLU A 216 -21.00 -1.87 -14.20
CA GLU A 216 -22.06 -2.54 -14.96
C GLU A 216 -23.02 -1.51 -15.61
N ALA A 217 -23.37 -0.42 -14.91
CA ALA A 217 -24.22 0.65 -15.43
C ALA A 217 -23.58 1.37 -16.64
N GLU A 218 -22.26 1.45 -16.69
CA GLU A 218 -21.50 1.98 -17.83
C GLU A 218 -21.21 0.92 -18.91
N GLY A 219 -21.78 -0.28 -18.78
CA GLY A 219 -21.67 -1.36 -19.76
C GLY A 219 -20.36 -2.17 -19.67
N ILE A 220 -19.61 -2.01 -18.60
CA ILE A 220 -18.37 -2.78 -18.35
C ILE A 220 -18.77 -4.17 -17.85
N LYS A 221 -18.16 -5.20 -18.40
CA LYS A 221 -18.44 -6.59 -17.98
C LYS A 221 -17.85 -6.88 -16.62
N ASP A 222 -18.53 -7.69 -15.80
CA ASP A 222 -18.11 -8.02 -14.44
C ASP A 222 -16.65 -8.53 -14.35
N PHE A 223 -16.20 -9.33 -15.31
CA PHE A 223 -14.82 -9.82 -15.35
C PHE A 223 -13.76 -8.75 -15.73
N ASP A 224 -14.19 -7.61 -16.24
CA ASP A 224 -13.35 -6.44 -16.54
C ASP A 224 -13.36 -5.41 -15.40
N ILE A 225 -14.13 -5.65 -14.34
CA ILE A 225 -14.16 -4.83 -13.12
C ILE A 225 -13.23 -5.48 -12.08
N ILE A 226 -12.05 -4.92 -11.90
CA ILE A 226 -11.05 -5.44 -10.96
C ILE A 226 -11.01 -4.54 -9.74
N LEU A 227 -11.48 -5.05 -8.60
CA LEU A 227 -11.44 -4.34 -7.33
C LEU A 227 -10.05 -4.43 -6.70
N ASN A 228 -9.58 -3.33 -6.12
CA ASN A 228 -8.37 -3.33 -5.31
C ASN A 228 -8.71 -3.64 -3.85
N ASP A 229 -9.06 -4.93 -3.60
CA ASP A 229 -9.47 -5.40 -2.29
C ASP A 229 -8.46 -5.03 -1.18
N ARG A 230 -7.16 -5.09 -1.48
CA ARG A 230 -6.13 -4.75 -0.49
C ARG A 230 -6.17 -3.29 -0.08
N TYR A 231 -6.46 -2.39 -1.00
CA TYR A 231 -6.59 -0.98 -0.70
C TYR A 231 -7.90 -0.71 0.04
N ILE A 232 -9.03 -1.21 -0.49
CA ILE A 232 -10.37 -1.01 0.09
C ILE A 232 -10.44 -1.56 1.53
N ASP A 233 -10.03 -2.82 1.73
CA ASP A 233 -10.08 -3.46 3.05
C ASP A 233 -9.03 -2.88 4.02
N GLY A 234 -7.91 -2.38 3.49
CA GLY A 234 -6.80 -1.87 4.27
C GLY A 234 -7.01 -0.49 4.87
N ILE A 235 -7.82 0.36 4.25
CA ILE A 235 -8.13 1.71 4.75
C ILE A 235 -9.18 1.65 5.86
N TYR A 236 -10.04 0.63 5.85
CA TYR A 236 -11.17 0.51 6.75
C TYR A 236 -10.83 -0.29 8.00
N ILE A 237 -10.92 0.37 9.16
CA ILE A 237 -10.86 -0.31 10.45
C ILE A 237 -12.28 -0.49 10.95
N ASP A 238 -12.79 -1.72 10.88
CA ASP A 238 -14.10 -2.05 11.46
C ASP A 238 -14.16 -1.57 12.93
N GLY A 239 -15.23 -0.85 13.27
CA GLY A 239 -15.44 -0.34 14.62
C GLY A 239 -15.41 -1.44 15.70
N ALA A 240 -15.87 -2.65 15.39
CA ALA A 240 -15.80 -3.80 16.30
C ALA A 240 -14.34 -4.26 16.52
N VAL A 241 -13.51 -4.24 15.47
CA VAL A 241 -12.07 -4.55 15.56
C VAL A 241 -11.35 -3.47 16.39
N ALA A 242 -11.65 -2.19 16.15
CA ALA A 242 -11.08 -1.08 16.93
C ALA A 242 -11.42 -1.20 18.42
N VAL A 243 -12.69 -1.48 18.76
CA VAL A 243 -13.14 -1.73 20.14
C VAL A 243 -12.45 -2.97 20.73
N GLY A 244 -12.31 -4.03 19.95
CA GLY A 244 -11.57 -5.24 20.36
C GLY A 244 -10.12 -4.98 20.72
N ILE A 245 -9.41 -4.18 19.92
CA ILE A 245 -8.02 -3.77 20.18
C ILE A 245 -7.92 -2.95 21.47
N ILE A 246 -8.82 -1.98 21.67
CA ILE A 246 -8.86 -1.16 22.88
C ILE A 246 -9.14 -2.03 24.11
N PHE A 247 -10.13 -2.93 24.03
CA PHE A 247 -10.46 -3.84 25.12
C PHE A 247 -9.29 -4.76 25.47
N PHE A 248 -8.60 -5.29 24.47
CA PHE A 248 -7.42 -6.14 24.66
C PHE A 248 -6.24 -5.38 25.29
N ALA A 249 -6.02 -4.14 24.90
CA ALA A 249 -5.01 -3.28 25.51
C ALA A 249 -5.31 -3.00 26.99
N ILE A 250 -6.56 -2.69 27.32
CA ILE A 250 -7.02 -2.50 28.71
C ILE A 250 -6.85 -3.80 29.52
N PHE A 251 -7.20 -4.94 28.95
CA PHE A 251 -7.04 -6.24 29.60
C PHE A 251 -5.58 -6.54 29.95
N ILE A 252 -4.66 -6.28 29.02
CA ILE A 252 -3.21 -6.46 29.27
C ILE A 252 -2.73 -5.52 30.39
N MET A 253 -3.18 -4.25 30.40
CA MET A 253 -2.84 -3.31 31.47
C MET A 253 -3.33 -3.81 32.84
N PHE A 254 -4.56 -4.32 32.93
CA PHE A 254 -5.07 -4.92 34.16
C PHE A 254 -4.30 -6.16 34.60
N ALA A 255 -4.02 -7.07 33.68
CA ALA A 255 -3.25 -8.28 33.99
C ALA A 255 -1.84 -7.94 34.48
N SER A 256 -1.16 -7.00 33.84
CA SER A 256 0.16 -6.53 34.25
C SER A 256 0.13 -5.86 35.63
N SER A 257 -0.88 -5.02 35.90
CA SER A 257 -1.08 -4.38 37.21
C SER A 257 -1.32 -5.41 38.32
N PHE A 258 -2.11 -6.45 38.04
CA PHE A 258 -2.38 -7.52 39.00
C PHE A 258 -1.12 -8.33 39.34
N VAL A 259 -0.29 -8.63 38.37
CA VAL A 259 1.00 -9.32 38.58
C VAL A 259 1.93 -8.46 39.43
N ILE A 260 2.06 -7.17 39.10
CA ILE A 260 2.88 -6.23 39.86
C ILE A 260 2.38 -6.15 41.31
N TYR A 261 1.06 -5.98 41.51
CA TYR A 261 0.45 -5.96 42.83
C TYR A 261 0.77 -7.24 43.64
N SER A 262 0.60 -8.41 43.04
CA SER A 262 0.84 -9.70 43.69
C SER A 262 2.29 -9.85 44.16
N ILE A 263 3.25 -9.41 43.33
CA ILE A 263 4.68 -9.47 43.69
C ILE A 263 4.99 -8.50 44.83
N PHE A 264 4.47 -7.29 44.79
CA PHE A 264 4.64 -6.33 45.88
C PHE A 264 4.01 -6.83 47.17
N TYR A 265 2.79 -7.40 47.12
CA TYR A 265 2.11 -7.98 48.27
C TYR A 265 2.94 -9.07 48.91
N ILE A 266 3.44 -10.05 48.14
CA ILE A 266 4.29 -11.12 48.62
C ILE A 266 5.59 -10.57 49.20
N SER A 267 6.18 -9.57 48.56
CA SER A 267 7.42 -8.94 49.06
C SER A 267 7.25 -8.27 50.44
N ILE A 268 6.14 -7.52 50.58
CA ILE A 268 5.80 -6.87 51.87
C ILE A 268 5.56 -7.91 52.96
N VAL A 269 4.72 -8.92 52.68
CA VAL A 269 4.42 -9.99 53.66
C VAL A 269 5.66 -10.72 54.13
N ASN A 270 6.58 -11.07 53.22
CA ASN A 270 7.84 -11.72 53.55
C ASN A 270 8.80 -10.80 54.32
N SER A 271 8.66 -9.51 54.24
CA SER A 271 9.48 -8.52 54.97
C SER A 271 8.89 -8.11 56.31
N MET A 272 7.69 -8.57 56.65
CA MET A 272 7.04 -8.25 57.94
C MET A 272 7.87 -8.57 59.18
N PRO A 273 8.58 -9.69 59.28
CA PRO A 273 9.44 -9.93 60.42
C PRO A 273 10.54 -8.87 60.61
N MET A 274 11.14 -8.40 59.51
CA MET A 274 12.15 -7.35 59.52
C MET A 274 11.54 -6.03 59.96
N TYR A 275 10.33 -5.70 59.50
CA TYR A 275 9.64 -4.47 59.93
C TYR A 275 9.25 -4.50 61.41
N ALA A 276 8.88 -5.66 61.92
CA ALA A 276 8.61 -5.84 63.34
C ALA A 276 9.88 -5.58 64.19
N GLN A 277 11.06 -6.02 63.72
CA GLN A 277 12.34 -5.72 64.37
C GLN A 277 12.65 -4.21 64.34
N PHE A 278 12.38 -3.50 63.25
CA PHE A 278 12.59 -2.03 63.20
C PHE A 278 11.69 -1.31 64.19
N ILE A 279 10.44 -1.74 64.32
CA ILE A 279 9.49 -1.15 65.29
C ILE A 279 9.96 -1.40 66.72
N SER A 280 10.45 -2.61 67.04
CA SER A 280 11.02 -2.92 68.36
C SER A 280 12.27 -2.11 68.70
N LEU A 281 13.01 -1.66 67.70
CA LEU A 281 14.19 -0.77 67.86
C LEU A 281 13.76 0.73 67.93
N GLY A 282 12.47 1.03 67.98
CA GLY A 282 11.97 2.42 68.16
C GLY A 282 11.67 3.17 66.86
N THR A 283 11.65 2.50 65.70
CA THR A 283 11.29 3.17 64.42
C THR A 283 9.82 3.58 64.43
N THR A 284 9.52 4.84 64.14
CA THR A 284 8.16 5.35 64.10
C THR A 284 7.39 4.87 62.87
N LYS A 285 6.06 4.81 62.95
CA LYS A 285 5.18 4.45 61.81
C LYS A 285 5.40 5.37 60.59
N LYS A 286 5.79 6.64 60.83
CA LYS A 286 6.08 7.63 59.77
C LYS A 286 7.38 7.31 59.01
N GLN A 287 8.39 6.89 59.70
CA GLN A 287 9.67 6.48 59.12
C GLN A 287 9.52 5.17 58.34
N LEU A 288 8.76 4.23 58.87
CA LEU A 288 8.47 2.98 58.16
C LEU A 288 7.69 3.19 56.86
N ARG A 289 6.67 4.09 56.88
CA ARG A 289 5.95 4.47 55.65
C ARG A 289 6.87 5.15 54.62
N TYR A 290 7.79 5.98 55.06
CA TYR A 290 8.75 6.65 54.17
C TYR A 290 9.66 5.63 53.51
N PHE A 291 10.16 4.66 54.31
CA PHE A 291 11.01 3.56 53.83
C PHE A 291 10.29 2.71 52.77
N LEU A 292 9.03 2.33 53.01
CA LEU A 292 8.21 1.57 52.07
C LEU A 292 7.95 2.36 50.76
N LYS A 293 7.71 3.67 50.88
CA LYS A 293 7.49 4.54 49.72
C LYS A 293 8.77 4.70 48.89
N MET A 294 9.93 4.80 49.53
CA MET A 294 11.23 4.88 48.87
C MET A 294 11.57 3.56 48.15
N GLN A 295 11.22 2.43 48.77
CA GLN A 295 11.41 1.10 48.18
C GLN A 295 10.49 0.88 46.95
N GLY A 296 9.26 1.42 46.98
CA GLY A 296 8.34 1.43 45.84
C GLY A 296 8.85 2.28 44.69
N ASN A 297 9.34 3.49 44.98
CA ASN A 297 9.88 4.41 43.95
C ASN A 297 11.20 3.93 43.30
N LEU A 298 11.96 3.07 43.96
CA LEU A 298 13.19 2.46 43.42
C LEU A 298 12.88 1.32 42.43
N LEU A 299 11.66 0.80 42.46
CA LEU A 299 11.21 -0.32 41.63
C LEU A 299 10.30 0.11 40.46
N ALA A 300 9.81 1.36 40.50
CA ALA A 300 9.05 2.00 39.42
C ALA A 300 9.98 2.75 38.45
#